data_6bae151aa1489955f38456e2fb9681bb
#
_entry.id   6bae151aa1489955f38456e2fb9681bb
#
_cell.length_a   1.000
_cell.length_b   1.000
_cell.length_c   1.000
_cell.angle_alpha   90.00
_cell.angle_beta   90.00
_cell.angle_gamma   90.00
#
_symmetry.space_group_name_H-M   'P 1'
#
loop_
_entity.id
_entity.type
_entity.pdbx_description
1 polymer ?
#
loop_
_entity_poly.entity_id
_entity_poly.type
_entity_poly.pdbx_seq_one_letter_code
_entity_poly.pdbx_strand_id
1 'polypeptide(L)'
;MGFGMVQIKDTLKFVELVGERTLKLSDCAVFMALMARADWKTGQIPVTAEDLADLTKQPASEVRNALARLIKQNMLRRVRPKRGTGFFYAINPWMVEFGKGSARDLLCSQFAEA
;
A
#
# COMPACT_ATOMS: atom_id res chain seq x y z
N MET A 1 18.39 -11.27 9.45
CA MET A 1 17.02 -11.22 9.30
C MET A 1 16.63 -10.11 8.38
N GLY A 2 16.03 -10.50 7.32
CA GLY A 2 15.65 -9.50 6.36
C GLY A 2 14.44 -8.72 6.78
N PHE A 3 14.46 -8.11 7.92
CA PHE A 3 13.44 -7.13 8.08
C PHE A 3 13.87 -5.91 7.36
N GLY A 4 13.26 -5.67 6.26
CA GLY A 4 13.22 -4.32 5.87
C GLY A 4 12.63 -3.52 7.04
N MET A 5 13.20 -2.43 7.37
CA MET A 5 12.57 -1.53 8.29
C MET A 5 11.55 -0.71 7.53
N VAL A 6 10.28 -0.97 7.79
CA VAL A 6 9.22 -0.09 7.33
C VAL A 6 9.05 1.00 8.38
N GLN A 7 9.23 2.23 7.95
CA GLN A 7 8.92 3.38 8.77
C GLN A 7 7.74 4.11 8.16
N ILE A 8 6.69 4.29 8.94
CA ILE A 8 5.56 5.12 8.54
C ILE A 8 5.94 6.55 8.89
N LYS A 9 6.24 7.33 7.87
CA LYS A 9 6.72 8.70 8.05
C LYS A 9 5.65 9.67 8.48
N ASP A 10 4.39 9.36 8.17
CA ASP A 10 3.28 10.26 8.43
C ASP A 10 2.19 9.56 9.24
N THR A 11 2.60 9.04 10.38
CA THR A 11 1.69 8.35 11.31
C THR A 11 0.57 9.29 11.80
N LEU A 12 0.91 10.55 12.04
CA LEU A 12 -0.07 11.52 12.51
C LEU A 12 -1.19 11.74 11.52
N LYS A 13 -0.86 11.88 10.24
CA LYS A 13 -1.86 12.03 9.18
C LYS A 13 -2.79 10.82 9.12
N PHE A 14 -2.23 9.63 9.28
CA PHE A 14 -3.02 8.39 9.30
C PHE A 14 -4.03 8.42 10.45
N VAL A 15 -3.58 8.80 11.64
CA VAL A 15 -4.44 8.93 12.82
C VAL A 15 -5.54 9.98 12.60
N GLU A 16 -5.19 11.12 12.03
CA GLU A 16 -6.14 12.17 11.71
C GLU A 16 -7.23 11.70 10.75
N LEU A 17 -6.86 10.99 9.68
CA LEU A 17 -7.81 10.46 8.71
C LEU A 17 -8.79 9.47 9.34
N VAL A 18 -8.31 8.65 10.27
CA VAL A 18 -9.17 7.72 11.01
C VAL A 18 -10.08 8.51 11.96
N GLY A 19 -9.54 9.48 12.68
CA GLY A 19 -10.30 10.32 13.60
C GLY A 19 -11.39 11.14 12.91
N GLU A 20 -11.14 11.58 11.69
CA GLU A 20 -12.11 12.30 10.87
C GLU A 20 -13.11 11.37 10.16
N ARG A 21 -12.98 10.06 10.38
CA ARG A 21 -13.79 9.02 9.72
C ARG A 21 -13.65 8.99 8.20
N THR A 22 -12.60 9.57 7.68
CA THR A 22 -12.24 9.46 6.25
C THR A 22 -11.74 8.05 5.93
N LEU A 23 -11.09 7.42 6.90
CA LEU A 23 -10.69 6.02 6.85
C LEU A 23 -11.35 5.26 8.00
N LYS A 24 -11.69 4.00 7.74
CA LYS A 24 -12.24 3.08 8.74
C LYS A 24 -11.11 2.21 9.32
N LEU A 25 -11.35 1.59 10.46
CA LEU A 25 -10.42 0.63 11.03
C LEU A 25 -10.16 -0.54 10.08
N SER A 26 -11.17 -0.96 9.32
CA SER A 26 -11.00 -1.98 8.29
C SER A 26 -10.02 -1.55 7.20
N ASP A 27 -9.99 -0.27 6.87
CA ASP A 27 -9.03 0.27 5.90
C ASP A 27 -7.61 0.19 6.46
N CYS A 28 -7.45 0.43 7.74
CA CYS A 28 -6.16 0.29 8.42
C CYS A 28 -5.68 -1.16 8.37
N ALA A 29 -6.57 -2.11 8.60
CA ALA A 29 -6.23 -3.54 8.52
C ALA A 29 -5.76 -3.92 7.11
N VAL A 30 -6.43 -3.42 6.09
CA VAL A 30 -6.04 -3.65 4.69
C VAL A 30 -4.67 -3.02 4.42
N PHE A 31 -4.43 -1.80 4.88
CA PHE A 31 -3.15 -1.13 4.71
C PHE A 31 -2.01 -1.91 5.37
N MET A 32 -2.21 -2.39 6.59
CA MET A 32 -1.22 -3.21 7.30
C MET A 32 -0.97 -4.54 6.59
N ALA A 33 -2.02 -5.15 6.04
CA ALA A 33 -1.89 -6.38 5.26
C ALA A 33 -1.08 -6.15 3.99
N LEU A 34 -1.30 -5.03 3.32
CA LEU A 34 -0.49 -4.63 2.16
C LEU A 34 0.98 -4.51 2.54
N MET A 35 1.28 -3.83 3.64
CA MET A 35 2.66 -3.70 4.10
C MET A 35 3.30 -5.05 4.42
N ALA A 36 2.52 -5.98 5.00
CA ALA A 36 3.01 -7.31 5.32
C ALA A 36 3.36 -8.14 4.08
N ARG A 37 2.77 -7.82 2.94
CA ARG A 37 3.00 -8.52 1.67
C ARG A 37 3.92 -7.77 0.72
N ALA A 38 4.40 -6.60 1.12
CA ALA A 38 5.26 -5.80 0.27
C ALA A 38 6.63 -6.43 0.08
N ASP A 39 7.17 -6.28 -1.13
CA ASP A 39 8.57 -6.58 -1.37
C ASP A 39 9.40 -5.46 -0.76
N TRP A 40 10.20 -5.77 0.22
CA TRP A 40 11.00 -4.79 0.96
C TRP A 40 12.02 -4.06 0.12
N LYS A 41 12.48 -4.69 -0.97
CA LYS A 41 13.48 -4.09 -1.85
C LYS A 41 12.87 -3.08 -2.80
N THR A 42 11.68 -3.37 -3.30
CA THR A 42 11.06 -2.58 -4.36
C THR A 42 9.83 -1.81 -3.90
N GLY A 43 9.22 -2.20 -2.78
CA GLY A 43 7.98 -1.63 -2.30
C GLY A 43 6.74 -2.07 -3.09
N GLN A 44 6.92 -3.00 -4.02
CA GLN A 44 5.81 -3.51 -4.82
C GLN A 44 5.01 -4.54 -4.02
N ILE A 45 3.70 -4.54 -4.21
CA ILE A 45 2.78 -5.43 -3.49
C ILE A 45 1.95 -6.21 -4.50
N PRO A 46 2.41 -7.41 -4.91
CA PRO A 46 1.73 -8.20 -5.93
C PRO A 46 0.63 -9.07 -5.34
N VAL A 47 -0.40 -8.45 -4.79
CA VAL A 47 -1.54 -9.18 -4.19
C VAL A 47 -2.85 -8.74 -4.81
N THR A 48 -3.85 -9.60 -4.72
CA THR A 48 -5.20 -9.30 -5.18
C THR A 48 -6.10 -8.92 -4.01
N ALA A 49 -7.29 -8.41 -4.31
CA ALA A 49 -8.29 -8.12 -3.28
C ALA A 49 -8.70 -9.41 -2.55
N GLU A 50 -8.74 -10.53 -3.26
CA GLU A 50 -9.07 -11.84 -2.69
C GLU A 50 -8.02 -12.29 -1.69
N ASP A 51 -6.73 -12.09 -2.01
CA ASP A 51 -5.63 -12.40 -1.09
C ASP A 51 -5.75 -11.59 0.20
N LEU A 52 -6.06 -10.31 0.06
CA LEU A 52 -6.24 -9.41 1.21
C LEU A 52 -7.49 -9.78 2.01
N ALA A 53 -8.56 -10.21 1.34
CA ALA A 53 -9.77 -10.65 2.00
C ALA A 53 -9.50 -11.87 2.89
N ASP A 54 -8.73 -12.83 2.38
CA ASP A 54 -8.34 -14.00 3.16
C ASP A 54 -7.47 -13.60 4.36
N LEU A 55 -6.52 -12.70 4.14
CA LEU A 55 -5.58 -12.29 5.18
C LEU A 55 -6.27 -11.48 6.28
N THR A 56 -7.17 -10.59 5.92
CA THR A 56 -7.87 -9.72 6.87
C THR A 56 -9.19 -10.30 7.38
N LYS A 57 -9.60 -11.44 6.82
CA LYS A 57 -10.87 -12.11 7.16
C LYS A 57 -12.08 -11.19 6.94
N GLN A 58 -12.04 -10.46 5.85
CA GLN A 58 -13.11 -9.56 5.43
C GLN A 58 -13.66 -9.99 4.07
N PRO A 59 -14.92 -9.66 3.75
CA PRO A 59 -15.44 -9.89 2.41
C PRO A 59 -14.63 -9.13 1.36
N ALA A 60 -14.45 -9.74 0.18
CA ALA A 60 -13.67 -9.10 -0.90
C ALA A 60 -14.24 -7.74 -1.30
N SER A 61 -15.57 -7.55 -1.24
CA SER A 61 -16.20 -6.27 -1.53
C SER A 61 -15.77 -5.17 -0.54
N GLU A 62 -15.64 -5.52 0.73
CA GLU A 62 -15.15 -4.57 1.76
C GLU A 62 -13.69 -4.22 1.51
N VAL A 63 -12.87 -5.20 1.12
CA VAL A 63 -11.47 -4.97 0.79
C VAL A 63 -11.34 -4.04 -0.42
N ARG A 64 -12.15 -4.25 -1.46
CA ARG A 64 -12.13 -3.38 -2.64
C ARG A 64 -12.53 -1.95 -2.29
N ASN A 65 -13.52 -1.78 -1.42
CA ASN A 65 -13.92 -0.46 -0.93
C ASN A 65 -12.79 0.20 -0.12
N ALA A 66 -12.11 -0.58 0.71
CA ALA A 66 -10.97 -0.09 1.48
C ALA A 66 -9.83 0.36 0.55
N LEU A 67 -9.51 -0.44 -0.46
CA LEU A 67 -8.49 -0.08 -1.44
C LEU A 67 -8.85 1.21 -2.17
N ALA A 68 -10.11 1.37 -2.56
CA ALA A 68 -10.56 2.60 -3.22
C ALA A 68 -10.39 3.83 -2.32
N ARG A 69 -10.71 3.71 -1.03
CA ARG A 69 -10.51 4.80 -0.08
C ARG A 69 -9.04 5.15 0.11
N LEU A 70 -8.18 4.13 0.21
CA LEU A 70 -6.72 4.34 0.34
C LEU A 70 -6.16 5.04 -0.90
N ILE A 71 -6.61 4.64 -2.09
CA ILE A 71 -6.20 5.28 -3.34
C ILE A 71 -6.68 6.74 -3.38
N LYS A 72 -7.91 6.99 -2.97
CA LYS A 72 -8.46 8.35 -2.94
C LYS A 72 -7.66 9.27 -2.02
N GLN A 73 -7.13 8.73 -0.93
CA GLN A 73 -6.30 9.49 0.02
C GLN A 73 -4.83 9.55 -0.39
N ASN A 74 -4.50 9.10 -1.58
CA ASN A 74 -3.13 9.10 -2.11
C ASN A 74 -2.14 8.28 -1.28
N MET A 75 -2.64 7.29 -0.57
CA MET A 75 -1.82 6.38 0.24
C MET A 75 -1.35 5.17 -0.56
N LEU A 76 -2.06 4.86 -1.62
CA LEU A 76 -1.89 3.66 -2.41
C LEU A 76 -2.18 3.96 -3.87
N ARG A 77 -1.48 3.30 -4.78
CA ARG A 77 -1.78 3.37 -6.22
C ARG A 77 -1.64 2.01 -6.86
N ARG A 78 -2.37 1.83 -7.96
CA ARG A 78 -2.18 0.69 -8.84
C ARG A 78 -1.14 1.06 -9.89
N VAL A 79 -0.16 0.20 -10.05
CA VAL A 79 0.91 0.40 -11.03
C VAL A 79 0.90 -0.76 -12.00
N ARG A 80 0.95 -0.45 -13.29
CA ARG A 80 1.11 -1.46 -14.33
C ARG A 80 2.59 -1.61 -14.65
N PRO A 81 3.12 -2.84 -14.66
CA PRO A 81 4.50 -3.04 -15.06
C PRO A 81 4.67 -2.67 -16.55
N LYS A 82 5.85 -2.20 -16.91
CA LYS A 82 6.17 -1.86 -18.31
C LYS A 82 6.15 -3.08 -19.21
N ARG A 83 6.39 -4.26 -18.66
CA ARG A 83 6.35 -5.54 -19.39
C ARG A 83 5.45 -6.51 -18.62
N GLY A 84 4.68 -7.29 -19.37
CA GLY A 84 3.78 -8.29 -18.79
C GLY A 84 2.37 -7.77 -18.61
N THR A 85 1.53 -8.60 -17.98
CA THR A 85 0.13 -8.31 -17.72
C THR A 85 -0.11 -8.14 -16.23
N GLY A 86 -1.27 -7.60 -15.88
CA GLY A 86 -1.64 -7.42 -14.50
C GLY A 86 -1.17 -6.07 -13.93
N PHE A 87 -1.13 -6.01 -12.63
CA PHE A 87 -0.73 -4.81 -11.91
C PHE A 87 -0.21 -5.20 -10.53
N PHE A 88 0.46 -4.26 -9.88
CA PHE A 88 0.79 -4.38 -8.46
C PHE A 88 0.37 -3.09 -7.76
N TYR A 89 0.24 -3.17 -6.44
CA TYR A 89 0.00 -1.98 -5.63
C TYR A 89 1.33 -1.39 -5.20
N ALA A 90 1.37 -0.08 -5.09
CA ALA A 90 2.50 0.64 -4.54
C ALA A 90 1.99 1.57 -3.44
N ILE A 91 2.60 1.47 -2.26
CA ILE A 91 2.31 2.40 -1.17
C ILE A 91 3.06 3.70 -1.44
N ASN A 92 2.46 4.81 -1.07
CA ASN A 92 3.07 6.12 -1.22
C ASN A 92 4.45 6.11 -0.55
N PRO A 93 5.55 6.25 -1.30
CA PRO A 93 6.90 6.15 -0.76
C PRO A 93 7.29 7.32 0.15
N TRP A 94 6.50 8.39 0.15
CA TRP A 94 6.69 9.49 1.08
C TRP A 94 6.03 9.22 2.43
N MET A 95 5.15 8.22 2.53
CA MET A 95 4.50 7.79 3.77
C MET A 95 5.22 6.62 4.44
N VAL A 96 5.73 5.69 3.63
CA VAL A 96 6.38 4.46 4.10
C VAL A 96 7.70 4.30 3.38
N GLU A 97 8.75 4.00 4.11
CA GLU A 97 10.08 3.87 3.55
C GLU A 97 10.40 2.42 3.22
N PHE A 98 10.64 2.17 1.92
CA PHE A 98 11.06 0.87 1.43
C PHE A 98 12.35 1.05 0.63
N GLY A 99 13.25 0.07 0.72
CA GLY A 99 14.46 0.04 -0.08
C GLY A 99 15.39 1.21 0.16
N LYS A 100 16.43 1.30 -0.66
CA LYS A 100 17.43 2.38 -0.61
C LYS A 100 17.92 2.68 -2.01
N GLY A 101 18.41 3.89 -2.23
CA GLY A 101 19.06 4.30 -3.46
C GLY A 101 18.17 4.17 -4.69
N SER A 102 18.66 3.49 -5.72
CA SER A 102 17.96 3.37 -6.99
C SER A 102 16.62 2.66 -6.91
N ALA A 103 16.47 1.70 -6.00
CA ALA A 103 15.20 1.00 -5.79
C ALA A 103 14.13 1.96 -5.28
N ARG A 104 14.49 2.84 -4.35
CA ARG A 104 13.58 3.85 -3.85
C ARG A 104 13.23 4.87 -4.92
N ASP A 105 14.20 5.30 -5.71
CA ASP A 105 13.97 6.26 -6.80
C ASP A 105 13.01 5.69 -7.83
N LEU A 106 13.17 4.41 -8.17
CA LEU A 106 12.27 3.72 -9.09
C LEU A 106 10.85 3.66 -8.52
N LEU A 107 10.71 3.33 -7.24
CA LEU A 107 9.40 3.29 -6.59
C LEU A 107 8.72 4.67 -6.61
N CYS A 108 9.46 5.73 -6.32
CA CYS A 108 8.92 7.09 -6.38
C CYS A 108 8.45 7.45 -7.78
N SER A 109 9.23 7.10 -8.81
CA SER A 109 8.83 7.33 -10.21
C SER A 109 7.58 6.55 -10.57
N GLN A 110 7.52 5.28 -10.21
CA GLN A 110 6.37 4.42 -10.50
C GLN A 110 5.12 4.96 -9.83
N PHE A 111 5.24 5.39 -8.59
CA PHE A 111 4.10 5.94 -7.86
C PHE A 111 3.63 7.25 -8.48
N ALA A 112 4.54 8.12 -8.86
CA ALA A 112 4.21 9.41 -9.45
C ALA A 112 3.53 9.27 -10.82
N GLU A 113 3.90 8.26 -11.60
CA GLU A 113 3.34 8.00 -12.93
C GLU A 113 1.99 7.27 -12.91
N ALA A 114 1.64 6.70 -11.79
CA ALA A 114 0.45 5.87 -11.66
C ALA A 114 -0.87 6.67 -11.61
#